data_fbaf52ba2e80c0675fc9ea86e269dbe6
#
_entry.id   fbaf52ba2e80c0675fc9ea86e269dbe6
#
_cell.length_a   1.000
_cell.length_b   1.000
_cell.length_c   1.000
_cell.angle_alpha   90.00
_cell.angle_beta   90.00
_cell.angle_gamma   90.00
#
_symmetry.space_group_name_H-M   'P 1'
#
loop_
_entity.id
_entity.type
_entity.pdbx_description
1 polymer ?
#
loop_
_entity_poly.entity_id
_entity_poly.type
_entity_poly.pdbx_seq_one_letter_code
_entity_poly.pdbx_strand_id
1 'polypeptide(L)'
;GPTGEKHWAFQPLTQPQVPAGSHPVDALIDPLLEQRSFVPAPRADRQTLIRRMTYDLLGLPPTAEQRATALADLPGLMDALLASPHYGERWARHWLDVARYADAKDGVLMYGDARIRPFAYTYRDYVIRAFNDDKPFNVFIQEQIAADQLDLAAQDPALAAMGFLTLGRMFDNNR
;
A
#
# COMPACT_ATOMS: atom_id res chain seq x y z
N GLY A 1 -21.04 -14.60 21.21
CA GLY A 1 -20.68 -15.81 20.48
C GLY A 1 -20.55 -16.96 21.46
N PRO A 2 -21.07 -18.13 21.16
CA PRO A 2 -21.29 -19.19 22.13
C PRO A 2 -20.15 -20.17 22.32
N THR A 3 -18.93 -19.90 21.96
CA THR A 3 -17.79 -20.77 22.30
C THR A 3 -16.62 -19.89 22.67
N GLY A 4 -16.04 -20.10 23.85
CA GLY A 4 -14.89 -19.35 24.37
C GLY A 4 -13.60 -19.48 23.55
N GLU A 5 -13.69 -19.86 22.29
CA GLU A 5 -12.58 -19.92 21.36
C GLU A 5 -12.22 -18.51 20.88
N LYS A 6 -10.97 -18.14 21.08
CA LYS A 6 -10.44 -16.89 20.54
C LYS A 6 -10.55 -16.90 19.03
N HIS A 7 -11.11 -15.83 18.46
CA HIS A 7 -11.17 -15.65 17.01
C HIS A 7 -9.76 -15.81 16.38
N TRP A 8 -9.68 -16.46 15.22
CA TRP A 8 -8.42 -16.82 14.55
C TRP A 8 -7.47 -15.60 14.36
N ALA A 9 -8.03 -14.42 14.10
CA ALA A 9 -7.24 -13.19 13.90
C ALA A 9 -6.48 -12.72 15.16
N PHE A 10 -6.82 -13.21 16.33
CA PHE A 10 -6.17 -12.88 17.60
C PHE A 10 -5.33 -14.04 18.17
N GLN A 11 -5.10 -15.05 17.35
CA GLN A 11 -4.22 -16.16 17.71
C GLN A 11 -2.78 -15.86 17.26
N PRO A 12 -1.76 -16.41 17.93
CA PRO A 12 -0.38 -16.31 17.46
C PRO A 12 -0.25 -16.86 16.04
N LEU A 13 0.53 -16.19 15.21
CA LEU A 13 0.82 -16.66 13.85
C LEU A 13 1.58 -17.99 13.90
N THR A 14 1.10 -18.96 13.15
CA THR A 14 1.78 -20.24 12.94
C THR A 14 2.02 -20.44 11.45
N GLN A 15 3.16 -21.04 11.11
CA GLN A 15 3.44 -21.36 9.72
C GLN A 15 2.64 -22.60 9.31
N PRO A 16 1.71 -22.48 8.32
CA PRO A 16 0.94 -23.63 7.88
C PRO A 16 1.81 -24.64 7.14
N GLN A 17 1.42 -25.90 7.19
CA GLN A 17 2.05 -26.94 6.37
C GLN A 17 1.57 -26.81 4.93
N VAL A 18 2.50 -26.66 4.01
CA VAL A 18 2.24 -26.57 2.57
C VAL A 18 2.70 -27.87 1.90
N PRO A 19 1.83 -28.60 1.18
CA PRO A 19 2.23 -29.78 0.45
C PRO A 19 3.36 -29.49 -0.56
N ALA A 20 4.30 -30.42 -0.69
CA ALA A 20 5.40 -30.26 -1.63
C ALA A 20 4.87 -30.07 -3.07
N GLY A 21 5.35 -29.06 -3.76
CA GLY A 21 4.96 -28.73 -5.14
C GLY A 21 3.70 -27.86 -5.27
N SER A 22 3.01 -27.55 -4.15
CA SER A 22 1.87 -26.62 -4.15
C SER A 22 2.33 -25.19 -3.92
N HIS A 23 1.62 -24.24 -4.52
CA HIS A 23 1.80 -22.82 -4.16
C HIS A 23 1.17 -22.57 -2.78
N PRO A 24 1.83 -21.88 -1.83
CA PRO A 24 1.32 -21.71 -0.47
C PRO A 24 -0.09 -21.10 -0.39
N VAL A 25 -0.40 -20.15 -1.26
CA VAL A 25 -1.74 -19.53 -1.30
C VAL A 25 -2.80 -20.53 -1.75
N ASP A 26 -2.51 -21.31 -2.80
CA ASP A 26 -3.44 -22.31 -3.32
C ASP A 26 -3.67 -23.41 -2.27
N ALA A 27 -2.62 -23.87 -1.58
CA ALA A 27 -2.72 -24.85 -0.51
C ALA A 27 -3.65 -24.43 0.65
N LEU A 28 -3.78 -23.12 0.89
CA LEU A 28 -4.69 -22.58 1.92
C LEU A 28 -6.11 -22.36 1.41
N ILE A 29 -6.27 -22.05 0.13
CA ILE A 29 -7.56 -21.68 -0.47
C ILE A 29 -8.30 -22.88 -1.04
N ASP A 30 -7.60 -23.79 -1.73
CA ASP A 30 -8.22 -24.92 -2.44
C ASP A 30 -9.08 -25.81 -1.53
N PRO A 31 -8.67 -26.19 -0.31
CA PRO A 31 -9.51 -26.97 0.59
C PRO A 31 -10.85 -26.29 0.95
N LEU A 32 -10.85 -24.95 1.04
CA LEU A 32 -12.05 -24.16 1.34
C LEU A 32 -13.00 -24.09 0.13
N LEU A 33 -12.45 -24.07 -1.08
CA LEU A 33 -13.21 -24.13 -2.32
C LEU A 33 -13.85 -25.51 -2.48
N GLU A 34 -13.08 -26.57 -2.25
CA GLU A 34 -13.57 -27.95 -2.32
C GLU A 34 -14.73 -28.22 -1.34
N GLN A 35 -14.60 -27.76 -0.08
CA GLN A 35 -15.67 -27.87 0.91
C GLN A 35 -17.00 -27.26 0.45
N ARG A 36 -16.92 -26.23 -0.41
CA ARG A 36 -18.09 -25.51 -0.94
C ARG A 36 -18.45 -25.94 -2.36
N SER A 37 -17.81 -26.97 -2.88
CA SER A 37 -17.99 -27.46 -4.26
C SER A 37 -17.72 -26.39 -5.33
N PHE A 38 -16.81 -25.46 -5.06
CA PHE A 38 -16.34 -24.50 -6.05
C PHE A 38 -15.14 -25.05 -6.83
N VAL A 39 -15.14 -24.84 -8.12
CA VAL A 39 -14.03 -25.17 -9.00
C VAL A 39 -13.22 -23.89 -9.27
N PRO A 40 -11.90 -23.88 -9.00
CA PRO A 40 -11.07 -22.74 -9.34
C PRO A 40 -11.13 -22.40 -10.83
N ALA A 41 -11.09 -21.13 -11.18
CA ALA A 41 -10.99 -20.71 -12.56
C ALA A 41 -9.66 -21.17 -13.17
N PRO A 42 -9.61 -21.48 -14.48
CA PRO A 42 -8.37 -21.85 -15.13
C PRO A 42 -7.35 -20.70 -15.08
N ARG A 43 -6.07 -21.06 -15.13
CA ARG A 43 -4.98 -20.09 -15.11
C ARG A 43 -5.14 -19.07 -16.22
N ALA A 44 -4.98 -17.79 -15.90
CA ALA A 44 -5.03 -16.73 -16.90
C ALA A 44 -3.88 -16.85 -17.91
N ASP A 45 -4.14 -16.49 -19.15
CA ASP A 45 -3.10 -16.42 -20.18
C ASP A 45 -2.05 -15.33 -19.86
N ARG A 46 -0.90 -15.41 -20.52
CA ARG A 46 0.23 -14.53 -20.24
C ARG A 46 -0.08 -13.04 -20.52
N GLN A 47 -0.86 -12.72 -21.53
CA GLN A 47 -1.23 -11.35 -21.85
C GLN A 47 -2.12 -10.76 -20.78
N THR A 48 -3.08 -11.55 -20.28
CA THR A 48 -3.93 -11.19 -19.17
C THR A 48 -3.13 -10.96 -17.88
N LEU A 49 -2.13 -11.81 -17.59
CA LEU A 49 -1.25 -11.63 -16.44
C LEU A 49 -0.41 -10.36 -16.56
N ILE A 50 0.22 -10.10 -17.71
CA ILE A 50 0.97 -8.87 -17.95
C ILE A 50 0.10 -7.64 -17.70
N ARG A 51 -1.10 -7.64 -18.27
CA ARG A 51 -2.06 -6.52 -18.08
C ARG A 51 -2.42 -6.34 -16.60
N ARG A 52 -2.75 -7.40 -15.88
CA ARG A 52 -3.12 -7.34 -14.46
C ARG A 52 -1.95 -6.80 -13.63
N MET A 53 -0.75 -7.34 -13.81
CA MET A 53 0.44 -6.92 -13.07
C MET A 53 0.73 -5.43 -13.24
N THR A 54 0.68 -4.91 -14.46
CA THR A 54 0.95 -3.48 -14.70
C THR A 54 -0.12 -2.57 -14.11
N TYR A 55 -1.39 -2.94 -14.21
CA TYR A 55 -2.48 -2.18 -13.57
C TYR A 55 -2.42 -2.23 -12.05
N ASP A 56 -2.10 -3.39 -11.48
CA ASP A 56 -2.04 -3.54 -10.04
C ASP A 56 -0.85 -2.79 -9.45
N LEU A 57 0.33 -2.90 -10.06
CA LEU A 57 1.56 -2.32 -9.53
C LEU A 57 1.76 -0.85 -9.89
N LEU A 58 1.39 -0.42 -11.10
CA LEU A 58 1.60 0.96 -11.56
C LEU A 58 0.31 1.74 -11.80
N GLY A 59 -0.84 1.08 -11.87
CA GLY A 59 -2.12 1.72 -12.20
C GLY A 59 -2.29 2.07 -13.69
N LEU A 60 -1.38 1.65 -14.55
CA LEU A 60 -1.33 1.98 -15.97
C LEU A 60 -1.31 0.71 -16.84
N PRO A 61 -1.75 0.79 -18.12
CA PRO A 61 -1.61 -0.32 -19.05
C PRO A 61 -0.14 -0.59 -19.39
N PRO A 62 0.21 -1.84 -19.74
CA PRO A 62 1.56 -2.16 -20.17
C PRO A 62 1.93 -1.44 -21.47
N THR A 63 3.16 -0.96 -21.56
CA THR A 63 3.71 -0.44 -22.83
C THR A 63 3.89 -1.56 -23.85
N ALA A 64 4.10 -1.19 -25.12
CA ALA A 64 4.38 -2.17 -26.17
C ALA A 64 5.68 -2.96 -25.87
N GLU A 65 6.69 -2.29 -25.37
CA GLU A 65 7.97 -2.89 -24.97
C GLU A 65 7.79 -3.84 -23.79
N GLN A 66 7.13 -3.42 -22.73
CA GLN A 66 6.82 -4.28 -21.59
C GLN A 66 6.05 -5.54 -22.01
N ARG A 67 5.09 -5.43 -22.93
CA ARG A 67 4.38 -6.60 -23.46
C ARG A 67 5.30 -7.54 -24.21
N ALA A 68 6.15 -7.01 -25.09
CA ALA A 68 7.06 -7.84 -25.88
C ALA A 68 8.06 -8.59 -24.99
N THR A 69 8.69 -7.90 -24.03
CA THR A 69 9.68 -8.49 -23.12
C THR A 69 9.02 -9.51 -22.18
N ALA A 70 7.87 -9.18 -21.61
CA ALA A 70 7.19 -10.02 -20.63
C ALA A 70 6.58 -11.31 -21.23
N LEU A 71 6.37 -11.37 -22.54
CA LEU A 71 5.98 -12.61 -23.20
C LEU A 71 7.06 -13.70 -23.06
N ALA A 72 8.33 -13.32 -22.98
CA ALA A 72 9.44 -14.23 -22.74
C ALA A 72 9.75 -14.36 -21.24
N ASP A 73 9.78 -13.23 -20.50
CA ASP A 73 10.21 -13.16 -19.10
C ASP A 73 9.20 -12.39 -18.23
N LEU A 74 8.21 -13.11 -17.69
CA LEU A 74 7.21 -12.54 -16.80
C LEU A 74 7.77 -12.18 -15.40
N PRO A 75 8.67 -12.99 -14.79
CA PRO A 75 9.32 -12.60 -13.54
C PRO A 75 10.15 -11.33 -13.68
N GLY A 76 10.93 -11.18 -14.72
CA GLY A 76 11.72 -9.97 -14.97
C GLY A 76 10.85 -8.72 -15.17
N LEU A 77 9.66 -8.85 -15.77
CA LEU A 77 8.68 -7.75 -15.78
C LEU A 77 8.25 -7.40 -14.36
N MET A 78 7.94 -8.37 -13.52
CA MET A 78 7.49 -8.13 -12.15
C MET A 78 8.54 -7.36 -11.36
N ASP A 79 9.80 -7.78 -11.42
CA ASP A 79 10.91 -7.11 -10.75
C ASP A 79 11.07 -5.66 -11.24
N ALA A 80 10.97 -5.44 -12.55
CA ALA A 80 11.05 -4.11 -13.14
C ALA A 80 9.89 -3.20 -12.72
N LEU A 81 8.68 -3.73 -12.57
CA LEU A 81 7.51 -2.98 -12.10
C LEU A 81 7.64 -2.60 -10.63
N LEU A 82 8.13 -3.52 -9.79
CA LEU A 82 8.37 -3.27 -8.35
C LEU A 82 9.50 -2.26 -8.13
N ALA A 83 10.53 -2.27 -8.99
CA ALA A 83 11.62 -1.29 -8.94
C ALA A 83 11.27 0.08 -9.55
N SER A 84 10.10 0.22 -10.14
CA SER A 84 9.66 1.48 -10.76
C SER A 84 9.29 2.52 -9.70
N PRO A 85 9.73 3.80 -9.83
CA PRO A 85 9.30 4.86 -8.92
C PRO A 85 7.77 5.09 -8.93
N HIS A 86 7.08 4.72 -10.00
CA HIS A 86 5.63 4.80 -10.11
C HIS A 86 4.90 3.76 -9.24
N TYR A 87 5.60 2.72 -8.75
CA TYR A 87 5.05 1.79 -7.77
C TYR A 87 4.63 2.53 -6.48
N GLY A 88 5.53 3.33 -5.92
CA GLY A 88 5.22 4.14 -4.74
C GLY A 88 4.12 5.18 -4.99
N GLU A 89 4.10 5.84 -6.15
CA GLU A 89 3.02 6.76 -6.52
C GLU A 89 1.64 6.06 -6.53
N ARG A 90 1.58 4.84 -7.07
CA ARG A 90 0.36 4.03 -7.14
C ARG A 90 -0.10 3.56 -5.77
N TRP A 91 0.82 2.99 -4.96
CA TRP A 91 0.47 2.36 -3.69
C TRP A 91 0.34 3.34 -2.53
N ALA A 92 1.13 4.43 -2.53
CA ALA A 92 0.99 5.49 -1.56
C ALA A 92 -0.42 6.09 -1.56
N ARG A 93 -1.10 6.13 -2.71
CA ARG A 93 -2.47 6.63 -2.79
C ARG A 93 -3.42 5.88 -1.87
N HIS A 94 -3.30 4.55 -1.76
CA HIS A 94 -4.15 3.76 -0.86
C HIS A 94 -3.94 4.13 0.60
N TRP A 95 -2.68 4.36 1.00
CA TRP A 95 -2.39 4.83 2.35
C TRP A 95 -2.88 6.26 2.58
N LEU A 96 -2.66 7.15 1.63
CA LEU A 96 -3.08 8.55 1.72
C LEU A 96 -4.61 8.69 1.83
N ASP A 97 -5.37 7.83 1.14
CA ASP A 97 -6.83 7.76 1.27
C ASP A 97 -7.25 7.32 2.68
N VAL A 98 -6.62 6.30 3.25
CA VAL A 98 -6.85 5.85 4.64
C VAL A 98 -6.47 6.94 5.65
N ALA A 99 -5.35 7.62 5.42
CA ALA A 99 -4.88 8.73 6.25
C ALA A 99 -5.70 10.03 6.07
N ARG A 100 -6.64 10.07 5.13
CA ARG A 100 -7.45 11.25 4.78
C ARG A 100 -6.62 12.44 4.34
N TYR A 101 -5.55 12.17 3.61
CA TYR A 101 -4.67 13.21 3.09
C TYR A 101 -5.37 14.07 2.04
N ALA A 102 -5.10 15.38 2.09
CA ALA A 102 -5.48 16.32 1.05
C ALA A 102 -4.45 17.46 0.92
N ASP A 103 -4.13 17.87 -0.31
CA ASP A 103 -3.26 19.01 -0.59
C ASP A 103 -3.92 20.35 -0.26
N ALA A 104 -5.25 20.35 -0.14
CA ALA A 104 -6.04 21.54 0.12
C ALA A 104 -6.99 21.33 1.30
N LYS A 105 -7.42 22.41 1.90
CA LYS A 105 -8.52 22.39 2.88
C LYS A 105 -9.83 22.20 2.13
N ASP A 106 -10.68 21.29 2.62
CA ASP A 106 -12.05 21.16 2.16
C ASP A 106 -12.95 22.18 2.90
N GLY A 107 -14.00 22.62 2.23
CA GLY A 107 -15.04 23.41 2.82
C GLY A 107 -15.08 24.86 2.36
N VAL A 108 -16.10 25.56 2.87
CA VAL A 108 -16.34 26.98 2.56
C VAL A 108 -15.23 27.80 3.17
N LEU A 109 -14.62 28.67 2.36
CA LEU A 109 -13.70 29.68 2.84
C LEU A 109 -14.41 30.59 3.86
N MET A 110 -14.24 30.31 5.14
CA MET A 110 -14.55 31.29 6.17
C MET A 110 -13.26 32.06 6.46
N TYR A 111 -13.32 33.37 6.21
CA TYR A 111 -12.27 34.33 6.59
C TYR A 111 -10.93 34.31 5.81
N GLY A 112 -10.95 34.16 4.50
CA GLY A 112 -9.77 34.46 3.67
C GLY A 112 -8.61 33.48 3.77
N ASP A 113 -8.81 32.32 4.37
CA ASP A 113 -7.79 31.31 4.51
C ASP A 113 -7.36 30.71 3.17
N ALA A 114 -6.06 30.54 2.98
CA ALA A 114 -5.52 29.87 1.81
C ALA A 114 -6.07 28.43 1.70
N ARG A 115 -6.62 28.10 0.52
CA ARG A 115 -7.14 26.75 0.24
C ARG A 115 -6.05 25.68 0.23
N ILE A 116 -4.82 26.09 -0.07
CA ILE A 116 -3.69 25.19 -0.24
C ILE A 116 -2.94 25.06 1.09
N ARG A 117 -2.60 23.83 1.46
CA ARG A 117 -1.68 23.53 2.56
C ARG A 117 -0.26 23.52 2.00
N PRO A 118 0.56 24.55 2.21
CA PRO A 118 1.80 24.73 1.45
C PRO A 118 2.85 23.64 1.66
N PHE A 119 2.76 22.87 2.76
CA PHE A 119 3.73 21.83 3.10
C PHE A 119 3.12 20.42 3.12
N ALA A 120 1.86 20.25 2.72
CA ALA A 120 1.20 18.94 2.73
C ALA A 120 1.94 17.92 1.85
N TYR A 121 2.53 18.36 0.74
CA TYR A 121 3.28 17.52 -0.17
C TYR A 121 4.45 16.76 0.50
N THR A 122 5.05 17.31 1.56
CA THR A 122 6.18 16.65 2.24
C THR A 122 5.79 15.31 2.83
N TYR A 123 4.59 15.20 3.41
CA TYR A 123 4.06 13.94 3.90
C TYR A 123 3.72 12.98 2.76
N ARG A 124 3.07 13.46 1.71
CA ARG A 124 2.81 12.63 0.51
C ARG A 124 4.08 12.06 -0.07
N ASP A 125 5.10 12.88 -0.25
CA ASP A 125 6.38 12.48 -0.81
C ASP A 125 7.14 11.51 0.10
N TYR A 126 7.00 11.66 1.44
CA TYR A 126 7.47 10.68 2.41
C TYR A 126 6.79 9.32 2.19
N VAL A 127 5.46 9.29 2.07
CA VAL A 127 4.71 8.04 1.88
C VAL A 127 5.12 7.37 0.57
N ILE A 128 5.21 8.11 -0.55
CA ILE A 128 5.66 7.58 -1.84
C ILE A 128 7.05 6.93 -1.72
N ARG A 129 8.00 7.63 -1.08
CA ARG A 129 9.35 7.07 -0.86
C ARG A 129 9.32 5.83 0.01
N ALA A 130 8.55 5.84 1.08
CA ALA A 130 8.45 4.68 1.98
C ALA A 130 7.98 3.41 1.25
N PHE A 131 7.04 3.52 0.29
CA PHE A 131 6.64 2.40 -0.54
C PHE A 131 7.72 1.98 -1.55
N ASN A 132 8.40 2.93 -2.18
CA ASN A 132 9.49 2.62 -3.13
C ASN A 132 10.71 2.00 -2.45
N ASP A 133 10.98 2.37 -1.20
CA ASP A 133 12.11 1.89 -0.41
C ASP A 133 11.77 0.58 0.33
N ASP A 134 10.57 0.02 0.11
CA ASP A 134 10.05 -1.16 0.84
C ASP A 134 10.24 -1.02 2.37
N LYS A 135 9.93 0.16 2.89
CA LYS A 135 10.12 0.47 4.31
C LYS A 135 9.33 -0.50 5.19
N PRO A 136 9.95 -1.15 6.18
CA PRO A 136 9.25 -2.04 7.09
C PRO A 136 8.05 -1.34 7.75
N PHE A 137 6.89 -2.00 7.74
CA PHE A 137 5.63 -1.40 8.17
C PHE A 137 5.65 -0.89 9.61
N ASN A 138 6.33 -1.60 10.51
CA ASN A 138 6.50 -1.16 11.90
C ASN A 138 7.29 0.14 11.99
N VAL A 139 8.36 0.31 11.19
CA VAL A 139 9.15 1.55 11.12
C VAL A 139 8.30 2.67 10.54
N PHE A 140 7.58 2.40 9.44
CA PHE A 140 6.67 3.35 8.81
C PHE A 140 5.62 3.91 9.78
N ILE A 141 5.03 3.06 10.64
CA ILE A 141 4.07 3.50 11.65
C ILE A 141 4.76 4.28 12.78
N GLN A 142 5.92 3.82 13.25
CA GLN A 142 6.66 4.53 14.30
C GLN A 142 7.04 5.95 13.88
N GLU A 143 7.55 6.12 12.67
CA GLU A 143 7.90 7.44 12.14
C GLU A 143 6.68 8.37 12.03
N GLN A 144 5.52 7.87 11.67
CA GLN A 144 4.30 8.69 11.58
C GLN A 144 3.77 9.17 12.94
N ILE A 145 4.07 8.44 14.01
CA ILE A 145 3.57 8.76 15.35
C ILE A 145 4.60 9.52 16.17
N ALA A 146 5.88 9.21 16.02
CA ALA A 146 6.92 9.62 16.95
C ALA A 146 8.31 9.79 16.29
N ALA A 147 8.38 10.27 15.04
CA ALA A 147 9.67 10.49 14.38
C ALA A 147 10.58 11.44 15.15
N ASP A 148 10.02 12.42 15.87
CA ASP A 148 10.74 13.36 16.72
C ASP A 148 11.37 12.70 17.98
N GLN A 149 10.94 11.50 18.33
CA GLN A 149 11.48 10.71 19.45
C GLN A 149 12.52 9.68 19.00
N LEU A 150 12.72 9.54 17.70
CA LEU A 150 13.75 8.68 17.13
C LEU A 150 15.06 9.46 17.03
N ASP A 151 16.18 8.75 17.07
CA ASP A 151 17.52 9.36 16.93
C ASP A 151 17.80 9.78 15.46
N LEU A 152 17.02 10.74 14.98
CA LEU A 152 17.08 11.27 13.61
C LEU A 152 17.77 12.63 13.60
N ALA A 153 18.49 12.91 12.53
CA ALA A 153 19.01 14.26 12.29
C ALA A 153 17.90 15.29 12.13
N ALA A 154 18.13 16.54 12.52
CA ALA A 154 17.11 17.62 12.47
C ALA A 154 16.51 17.87 11.07
N GLN A 155 17.18 17.42 10.01
CA GLN A 155 16.72 17.56 8.62
C GLN A 155 16.42 16.21 7.98
N ASP A 156 16.24 15.15 8.79
CA ASP A 156 15.94 13.82 8.27
C ASP A 156 14.58 13.83 7.55
N PRO A 157 14.52 13.34 6.30
CA PRO A 157 13.26 13.26 5.55
C PRO A 157 12.17 12.45 6.25
N ALA A 158 12.52 11.53 7.17
CA ALA A 158 11.56 10.75 7.93
C ALA A 158 10.73 11.62 8.90
N LEU A 159 11.21 12.79 9.30
CA LEU A 159 10.44 13.75 10.11
C LEU A 159 9.15 14.21 9.40
N ALA A 160 9.12 14.18 8.07
CA ALA A 160 7.91 14.48 7.29
C ALA A 160 6.78 13.47 7.51
N ALA A 161 7.09 12.28 8.05
CA ALA A 161 6.09 11.29 8.45
C ALA A 161 5.09 11.81 9.47
N MET A 162 5.52 12.71 10.37
CA MET A 162 4.68 13.32 11.39
C MET A 162 3.58 14.23 10.80
N GLY A 163 3.65 14.52 9.51
CA GLY A 163 2.54 15.12 8.77
C GLY A 163 1.23 14.35 8.95
N PHE A 164 1.29 13.04 9.21
CA PHE A 164 0.13 12.20 9.54
C PHE A 164 -0.69 12.79 10.71
N LEU A 165 -0.04 13.29 11.75
CA LEU A 165 -0.71 13.84 12.94
C LEU A 165 -1.47 15.14 12.64
N THR A 166 -1.19 15.79 11.51
CA THR A 166 -1.82 17.06 11.12
C THR A 166 -2.96 16.89 10.12
N LEU A 167 -3.29 15.66 9.70
CA LEU A 167 -4.34 15.37 8.71
C LEU A 167 -5.76 15.45 9.29
N GLY A 168 -5.89 15.56 10.61
CA GLY A 168 -7.18 15.72 11.27
C GLY A 168 -7.89 17.01 10.86
N ARG A 169 -9.21 17.02 11.06
CA ARG A 169 -10.04 18.21 10.85
C ARG A 169 -9.67 19.26 11.89
N MET A 170 -8.98 20.28 11.48
CA MET A 170 -8.77 21.46 12.33
C MET A 170 -10.00 22.35 12.25
N PHE A 171 -10.77 22.40 13.32
CA PHE A 171 -11.74 23.46 13.50
C PHE A 171 -10.99 24.70 13.96
N ASP A 172 -10.82 25.63 13.07
CA ASP A 172 -10.36 26.96 13.43
C ASP A 172 -11.54 27.72 14.05
N ASN A 173 -11.72 27.50 15.36
CA ASN A 173 -12.69 28.22 16.17
C ASN A 173 -12.04 29.51 16.71
N ASN A 174 -11.32 30.22 15.87
CA ASN A 174 -10.86 31.54 16.23
C ASN A 174 -12.04 32.52 16.15
N ARG A 175 -12.48 32.88 17.30
CA ARG A 175 -13.33 34.04 17.55
C ARG A 175 -12.57 35.32 17.27
#